data_99dfffe8aa03360bf70e675b00d9ab45
#
_entry.id   99dfffe8aa03360bf70e675b00d9ab45
#
_cell.length_a   1.000
_cell.length_b   1.000
_cell.length_c   1.000
_cell.angle_alpha   90.00
_cell.angle_beta   90.00
_cell.angle_gamma   90.00
#
_symmetry.space_group_name_H-M   'P 1'
#
loop_
_entity.id
_entity.type
_entity.pdbx_description
1 polymer ?
#
loop_
_entity_poly.entity_id
_entity_poly.type
_entity_poly.pdbx_seq_one_letter_code
_entity_poly.pdbx_strand_id
1 'polypeptide(L)'
;MARSMLAHNLDSIQPDGTILPANGEQSRPDEPGHVAFALGEFYRATGETTLKGLDLIDLAARCITAQMFTEPPAENGLAYAALGLLAFGPSKERNPVWERLVEETRERIDKQLLHRSDYDNHWQAFNIAKAVARFSLGLSKKDETSRLIERMVERITATSSASFFDDATTGFGGNFNLYGVMNFVFIRSALQLHANSGVRDRKLPTLRTYAEKYIKMMPDLVRADGLGWAFGRAAGAYGQMHCISLILQGLRDGWIADDQKVKYFDILRRLFMFFYETYLDQEHGFLDLRDDERTAYSHHTTRMANFDAARYLCQWSRLAKTVQMPPGPPKIDPPRTSGRFVIFDKSNRKEQGLFLYRDAESGLHTQIPLISSGTKLTSDSLPFPHCPGVFDWPNNVYLPIMLPELTFGDQVTIPAFYGKNCVTGLGLRNSFYFRYDQPELINLKEEFVKNLGSVKVQWNFAGSKISCEFAYTVKQQVTLDKFRYVLAIAAPHSKYHVNGALALGPLGHRCTVAKDD
;
A
#
# COMPACT_ATOMS: atom_id res chain seq x y z
N MET A 1 -0.26 22.39 8.18
CA MET A 1 0.08 21.38 7.17
C MET A 1 -1.14 21.04 6.29
N ALA A 2 -2.13 20.26 6.68
CA ALA A 2 -3.32 19.96 5.84
C ALA A 2 -4.00 21.21 5.26
N ARG A 3 -4.16 22.26 6.09
CA ARG A 3 -4.70 23.56 5.64
C ARG A 3 -3.85 24.18 4.53
N SER A 4 -2.54 24.18 4.65
CA SER A 4 -1.62 24.71 3.63
C SER A 4 -1.71 23.92 2.34
N MET A 5 -1.68 22.57 2.42
CA MET A 5 -1.82 21.69 1.24
C MET A 5 -3.14 21.93 0.50
N LEU A 6 -4.26 21.99 1.22
CA LEU A 6 -5.55 22.31 0.60
C LEU A 6 -5.52 23.70 -0.03
N ALA A 7 -5.09 24.70 0.74
CA ALA A 7 -5.06 26.09 0.28
C ALA A 7 -4.27 26.26 -1.03
N HIS A 8 -3.16 25.54 -1.20
CA HIS A 8 -2.37 25.55 -2.43
C HIS A 8 -3.04 24.89 -3.63
N ASN A 9 -3.96 23.95 -3.38
CA ASN A 9 -4.55 23.15 -4.45
C ASN A 9 -6.01 23.51 -4.77
N LEU A 10 -6.68 24.36 -3.95
CA LEU A 10 -8.09 24.72 -4.18
C LEU A 10 -8.32 25.37 -5.55
N ASP A 11 -7.38 26.19 -6.02
CA ASP A 11 -7.46 26.88 -7.31
C ASP A 11 -7.45 25.93 -8.52
N SER A 12 -7.13 24.65 -8.31
CA SER A 12 -7.23 23.62 -9.33
C SER A 12 -8.66 23.10 -9.55
N ILE A 13 -9.57 23.37 -8.64
CA ILE A 13 -10.98 22.95 -8.76
C ILE A 13 -11.68 23.92 -9.72
N GLN A 14 -12.09 23.38 -10.87
CA GLN A 14 -12.76 24.15 -11.90
C GLN A 14 -14.22 24.46 -11.53
N PRO A 15 -14.85 25.44 -12.21
CA PRO A 15 -16.26 25.77 -11.96
C PRO A 15 -17.22 24.57 -12.11
N ASP A 16 -16.91 23.62 -12.98
CA ASP A 16 -17.67 22.39 -13.21
C ASP A 16 -17.32 21.27 -12.22
N GLY A 17 -16.36 21.49 -11.32
CA GLY A 17 -15.91 20.52 -10.31
C GLY A 17 -14.86 19.54 -10.80
N THR A 18 -14.40 19.63 -12.05
CA THR A 18 -13.24 18.87 -12.54
C THR A 18 -11.95 19.46 -11.97
N ILE A 19 -10.86 18.70 -12.04
CA ILE A 19 -9.59 19.12 -11.47
C ILE A 19 -8.63 19.51 -12.60
N LEU A 20 -8.12 20.74 -12.57
CA LEU A 20 -7.11 21.19 -13.50
C LEU A 20 -5.82 20.38 -13.29
N PRO A 21 -5.30 19.69 -14.31
CA PRO A 21 -4.06 18.91 -14.18
C PRO A 21 -2.86 19.80 -13.84
N ALA A 22 -1.87 19.21 -13.19
CA ALA A 22 -0.57 19.86 -13.01
C ALA A 22 0.26 19.73 -14.31
N ASN A 23 1.09 20.70 -14.60
CA ASN A 23 2.15 20.77 -15.63
C ASN A 23 2.17 19.63 -16.69
N GLY A 24 1.18 19.59 -17.59
CA GLY A 24 1.14 18.62 -18.68
C GLY A 24 0.67 17.21 -18.31
N GLU A 25 0.33 16.97 -17.05
CA GLU A 25 -0.33 15.74 -16.63
C GLU A 25 -1.77 15.69 -17.15
N GLN A 26 -2.28 14.49 -17.33
CA GLN A 26 -3.67 14.29 -17.69
C GLN A 26 -4.53 14.22 -16.43
N SER A 27 -5.61 15.01 -16.37
CA SER A 27 -6.64 14.88 -15.33
C SER A 27 -7.21 13.48 -15.30
N ARG A 28 -7.37 12.93 -14.12
CA ARG A 28 -7.91 11.59 -13.94
C ARG A 28 -9.40 11.65 -13.63
N PRO A 29 -10.16 10.67 -14.13
CA PRO A 29 -11.60 10.63 -13.94
C PRO A 29 -12.05 10.41 -12.47
N ASP A 30 -11.14 10.02 -11.58
CA ASP A 30 -11.39 9.76 -10.15
C ASP A 30 -10.99 10.92 -9.23
N GLU A 31 -10.24 11.92 -9.72
CA GLU A 31 -9.75 13.05 -8.91
C GLU A 31 -10.84 13.85 -8.21
N PRO A 32 -11.99 14.19 -8.84
CA PRO A 32 -13.03 14.94 -8.15
C PRO A 32 -13.54 14.24 -6.89
N GLY A 33 -13.63 12.92 -6.90
CA GLY A 33 -14.00 12.14 -5.72
C GLY A 33 -12.99 12.26 -4.58
N HIS A 34 -11.70 12.14 -4.88
CA HIS A 34 -10.61 12.30 -3.90
C HIS A 34 -10.63 13.70 -3.28
N VAL A 35 -10.82 14.73 -4.09
CA VAL A 35 -10.93 16.12 -3.63
C VAL A 35 -12.12 16.30 -2.69
N ALA A 36 -13.31 15.82 -3.07
CA ALA A 36 -14.49 15.89 -2.23
C ALA A 36 -14.27 15.24 -0.85
N PHE A 37 -13.55 14.11 -0.82
CA PHE A 37 -13.25 13.44 0.45
C PHE A 37 -12.21 14.22 1.28
N ALA A 38 -11.21 14.84 0.66
CA ALA A 38 -10.26 15.67 1.36
C ALA A 38 -10.92 16.91 2.00
N LEU A 39 -11.78 17.59 1.26
CA LEU A 39 -12.56 18.71 1.76
C LEU A 39 -13.48 18.30 2.93
N GLY A 40 -14.15 17.14 2.79
CA GLY A 40 -15.00 16.60 3.85
C GLY A 40 -14.25 16.26 5.13
N GLU A 41 -13.08 15.62 5.03
CA GLU A 41 -12.25 15.31 6.20
C GLU A 41 -11.64 16.57 6.85
N PHE A 42 -11.34 17.59 6.05
CA PHE A 42 -10.93 18.90 6.59
C PHE A 42 -12.07 19.56 7.37
N TYR A 43 -13.28 19.60 6.80
CA TYR A 43 -14.47 20.09 7.49
C TYR A 43 -14.72 19.35 8.81
N ARG A 44 -14.63 18.00 8.81
CA ARG A 44 -14.78 17.19 10.04
C ARG A 44 -13.70 17.46 11.08
N ALA A 45 -12.49 17.80 10.65
CA ALA A 45 -11.37 18.03 11.58
C ALA A 45 -11.39 19.42 12.19
N THR A 46 -11.89 20.42 11.46
CA THR A 46 -11.80 21.85 11.83
C THR A 46 -13.14 22.53 12.10
N GLY A 47 -14.22 22.05 11.51
CA GLY A 47 -15.52 22.72 11.48
C GLY A 47 -15.59 23.91 10.51
N GLU A 48 -14.52 24.16 9.74
CA GLU A 48 -14.45 25.32 8.84
C GLU A 48 -15.19 25.04 7.53
N THR A 49 -15.95 26.04 7.09
CA THR A 49 -16.72 26.01 5.83
C THR A 49 -16.08 26.84 4.74
N THR A 50 -15.04 27.61 5.06
CA THR A 50 -14.32 28.47 4.11
C THR A 50 -12.81 28.31 4.26
N LEU A 51 -12.10 28.39 3.13
CA LEU A 51 -10.63 28.43 3.09
C LEU A 51 -10.19 29.33 1.92
N LYS A 52 -9.28 30.28 2.17
CA LYS A 52 -8.89 31.30 1.18
C LYS A 52 -10.08 32.10 0.59
N GLY A 53 -11.14 32.29 1.36
CA GLY A 53 -12.35 32.96 0.87
C GLY A 53 -13.25 32.09 -0.02
N LEU A 54 -12.88 30.84 -0.28
CA LEU A 54 -13.68 29.89 -1.07
C LEU A 54 -14.59 29.09 -0.13
N ASP A 55 -15.84 28.86 -0.54
CA ASP A 55 -16.82 28.03 0.16
C ASP A 55 -16.51 26.54 -0.10
N LEU A 56 -16.04 25.82 0.93
CA LEU A 56 -15.67 24.41 0.83
C LEU A 56 -16.88 23.49 0.59
N ILE A 57 -18.07 23.91 1.02
CA ILE A 57 -19.31 23.15 0.80
C ILE A 57 -19.68 23.20 -0.68
N ASP A 58 -19.58 24.39 -1.28
CA ASP A 58 -19.84 24.58 -2.70
C ASP A 58 -18.81 23.84 -3.57
N LEU A 59 -17.51 23.94 -3.24
CA LEU A 59 -16.45 23.20 -3.94
C LEU A 59 -16.68 21.69 -3.86
N ALA A 60 -17.04 21.17 -2.68
CA ALA A 60 -17.33 19.75 -2.52
C ALA A 60 -18.56 19.32 -3.35
N ALA A 61 -19.61 20.12 -3.38
CA ALA A 61 -20.80 19.87 -4.17
C ALA A 61 -20.47 19.79 -5.68
N ARG A 62 -19.64 20.72 -6.18
CA ARG A 62 -19.17 20.71 -7.57
C ARG A 62 -18.36 19.45 -7.87
N CYS A 63 -17.37 19.10 -7.04
CA CYS A 63 -16.55 17.90 -7.22
C CYS A 63 -17.40 16.62 -7.19
N ILE A 64 -18.38 16.51 -6.28
CA ILE A 64 -19.31 15.38 -6.23
C ILE A 64 -20.13 15.32 -7.52
N THR A 65 -20.65 16.46 -8.00
CA THR A 65 -21.39 16.53 -9.25
C THR A 65 -20.53 16.04 -10.41
N ALA A 66 -19.31 16.58 -10.58
CA ALA A 66 -18.38 16.16 -11.62
C ALA A 66 -18.12 14.65 -11.58
N GLN A 67 -17.89 14.09 -10.37
CA GLN A 67 -17.65 12.65 -10.21
C GLN A 67 -18.86 11.81 -10.62
N MET A 68 -20.09 12.26 -10.30
CA MET A 68 -21.30 11.52 -10.67
C MET A 68 -21.60 11.55 -12.18
N PHE A 69 -21.07 12.54 -12.89
CA PHE A 69 -21.23 12.67 -14.34
C PHE A 69 -20.01 12.18 -15.16
N THR A 70 -18.97 11.67 -14.51
CA THR A 70 -17.81 11.06 -15.17
C THR A 70 -18.22 9.81 -15.96
N GLU A 71 -17.85 9.77 -17.25
CA GLU A 71 -18.12 8.63 -18.13
C GLU A 71 -16.81 8.15 -18.81
N PRO A 72 -16.49 6.85 -18.78
CA PRO A 72 -17.17 5.81 -17.99
C PRO A 72 -17.02 6.05 -16.48
N PRO A 73 -17.91 5.48 -15.64
CA PRO A 73 -17.84 5.68 -14.19
C PRO A 73 -16.51 5.25 -13.60
N ALA A 74 -15.85 6.16 -12.89
CA ALA A 74 -14.62 5.85 -12.14
C ALA A 74 -14.99 5.33 -10.74
N GLU A 75 -14.98 4.03 -10.56
CA GLU A 75 -15.50 3.33 -9.38
C GLU A 75 -14.83 3.73 -8.06
N ASN A 76 -13.51 3.92 -8.06
CA ASN A 76 -12.77 4.45 -6.92
C ASN A 76 -13.19 5.88 -6.62
N GLY A 77 -13.25 6.76 -7.62
CA GLY A 77 -13.72 8.14 -7.46
C GLY A 77 -15.13 8.21 -6.87
N LEU A 78 -16.04 7.34 -7.32
CA LEU A 78 -17.39 7.24 -6.76
C LEU A 78 -17.38 6.87 -5.26
N ALA A 79 -16.50 5.96 -4.85
CA ALA A 79 -16.37 5.59 -3.44
C ALA A 79 -15.79 6.73 -2.58
N TYR A 80 -14.79 7.43 -3.10
CA TYR A 80 -14.23 8.60 -2.43
C TYR A 80 -15.25 9.75 -2.34
N ALA A 81 -15.98 10.05 -3.41
CA ALA A 81 -17.06 11.03 -3.39
C ALA A 81 -18.16 10.68 -2.37
N ALA A 82 -18.52 9.40 -2.29
CA ALA A 82 -19.48 8.89 -1.31
C ALA A 82 -19.02 9.14 0.15
N LEU A 83 -17.77 8.83 0.47
CA LEU A 83 -17.20 9.11 1.79
C LEU A 83 -17.02 10.60 2.04
N GLY A 84 -16.66 11.37 1.02
CA GLY A 84 -16.60 12.83 1.06
C GLY A 84 -17.94 13.43 1.44
N LEU A 85 -18.99 13.00 0.77
CA LEU A 85 -20.35 13.46 1.10
C LEU A 85 -20.71 13.14 2.56
N LEU A 86 -20.48 11.91 3.03
CA LEU A 86 -20.74 11.52 4.41
C LEU A 86 -19.87 12.27 5.44
N ALA A 87 -18.71 12.76 5.03
CA ALA A 87 -17.85 13.53 5.91
C ALA A 87 -18.44 14.91 6.26
N PHE A 88 -19.28 15.49 5.40
CA PHE A 88 -20.00 16.73 5.69
C PHE A 88 -21.25 16.52 6.52
N GLY A 89 -21.84 15.34 6.51
CA GLY A 89 -23.03 15.05 7.31
C GLY A 89 -23.49 13.60 7.19
N PRO A 90 -24.01 13.00 8.26
CA PRO A 90 -24.35 11.58 8.33
C PRO A 90 -25.66 11.18 7.63
N SER A 91 -26.48 12.15 7.21
CA SER A 91 -27.77 11.92 6.52
C SER A 91 -28.11 13.11 5.63
N LYS A 92 -29.11 12.96 4.75
CA LYS A 92 -29.57 14.04 3.86
C LYS A 92 -29.91 15.31 4.61
N GLU A 93 -30.65 15.17 5.71
CA GLU A 93 -31.20 16.29 6.49
C GLU A 93 -30.14 17.06 7.30
N ARG A 94 -28.96 16.50 7.44
CA ARG A 94 -27.86 17.08 8.21
C ARG A 94 -26.57 17.17 7.39
N ASN A 95 -26.69 17.38 6.10
CA ASN A 95 -25.57 17.43 5.17
C ASN A 95 -25.64 18.69 4.31
N PRO A 96 -24.85 19.73 4.61
CA PRO A 96 -24.88 20.98 3.89
C PRO A 96 -24.46 20.84 2.42
N VAL A 97 -23.66 19.83 2.07
CA VAL A 97 -23.32 19.54 0.67
C VAL A 97 -24.53 18.97 -0.06
N TRP A 98 -25.28 18.05 0.57
CA TRP A 98 -26.51 17.52 -0.03
C TRP A 98 -27.52 18.61 -0.38
N GLU A 99 -27.66 19.63 0.47
CA GLU A 99 -28.55 20.78 0.24
C GLU A 99 -28.14 21.60 -1.00
N ARG A 100 -26.85 21.66 -1.33
CA ARG A 100 -26.32 22.39 -2.50
C ARG A 100 -26.44 21.61 -3.82
N LEU A 101 -26.61 20.28 -3.77
CA LEU A 101 -26.73 19.48 -4.97
C LEU A 101 -28.06 19.76 -5.68
N VAL A 102 -28.01 19.89 -7.02
CA VAL A 102 -29.21 19.95 -7.85
C VAL A 102 -29.89 18.58 -7.91
N GLU A 103 -31.18 18.55 -8.24
CA GLU A 103 -31.99 17.32 -8.23
C GLU A 103 -31.41 16.25 -9.16
N GLU A 104 -30.98 16.62 -10.35
CA GLU A 104 -30.37 15.70 -11.31
C GLU A 104 -29.11 15.00 -10.73
N THR A 105 -28.28 15.74 -9.99
CA THR A 105 -27.11 15.14 -9.30
C THR A 105 -27.55 14.18 -8.19
N ARG A 106 -28.57 14.53 -7.40
CA ARG A 106 -29.10 13.65 -6.35
C ARG A 106 -29.66 12.34 -6.89
N GLU A 107 -30.39 12.38 -8.00
CA GLU A 107 -30.87 11.20 -8.71
C GLU A 107 -29.71 10.36 -9.26
N ARG A 108 -28.71 11.03 -9.82
CA ARG A 108 -27.55 10.35 -10.39
C ARG A 108 -26.71 9.67 -9.32
N ILE A 109 -26.60 10.24 -8.11
CA ILE A 109 -25.92 9.61 -6.97
C ILE A 109 -26.47 8.22 -6.69
N ASP A 110 -27.79 8.04 -6.65
CA ASP A 110 -28.39 6.72 -6.40
C ASP A 110 -28.00 5.69 -7.47
N LYS A 111 -28.04 6.07 -8.73
CA LYS A 111 -27.66 5.21 -9.87
C LYS A 111 -26.16 4.87 -9.83
N GLN A 112 -25.30 5.88 -9.66
CA GLN A 112 -23.84 5.70 -9.70
C GLN A 112 -23.31 4.88 -8.52
N LEU A 113 -23.86 5.06 -7.32
CA LEU A 113 -23.47 4.28 -6.16
C LEU A 113 -23.93 2.81 -6.20
N LEU A 114 -24.76 2.42 -7.18
CA LEU A 114 -25.09 1.03 -7.49
C LEU A 114 -24.03 0.33 -8.32
N HIS A 115 -23.23 1.08 -9.08
CA HIS A 115 -22.14 0.48 -9.86
C HIS A 115 -21.18 -0.29 -8.96
N ARG A 116 -20.72 -1.45 -9.42
CA ARG A 116 -19.81 -2.33 -8.70
C ARG A 116 -18.80 -2.93 -9.63
N SER A 117 -17.57 -2.97 -9.18
CA SER A 117 -16.50 -3.66 -9.85
C SER A 117 -16.04 -4.84 -8.98
N ASP A 118 -15.63 -5.90 -9.66
CA ASP A 118 -15.17 -7.15 -9.05
C ASP A 118 -13.77 -7.57 -9.52
N TYR A 119 -13.00 -6.63 -10.10
CA TYR A 119 -11.69 -6.94 -10.67
C TYR A 119 -10.72 -7.48 -9.62
N ASP A 120 -10.49 -6.70 -8.56
CA ASP A 120 -9.59 -7.04 -7.46
C ASP A 120 -10.32 -6.94 -6.12
N ASN A 121 -9.75 -7.50 -5.05
CA ASN A 121 -10.41 -7.49 -3.74
C ASN A 121 -10.50 -6.10 -3.13
N HIS A 122 -9.58 -5.17 -3.42
CA HIS A 122 -9.70 -3.78 -2.94
C HIS A 122 -10.95 -3.06 -3.48
N TRP A 123 -11.49 -3.49 -4.61
CA TRP A 123 -12.77 -2.96 -5.12
C TRP A 123 -13.94 -3.25 -4.18
N GLN A 124 -13.86 -4.32 -3.38
CA GLN A 124 -14.89 -4.59 -2.38
C GLN A 124 -14.91 -3.53 -1.26
N ALA A 125 -13.75 -2.96 -0.92
CA ALA A 125 -13.68 -1.85 0.02
C ALA A 125 -14.40 -0.61 -0.53
N PHE A 126 -14.24 -0.30 -1.81
CA PHE A 126 -14.97 0.78 -2.48
C PHE A 126 -16.47 0.51 -2.54
N ASN A 127 -16.86 -0.72 -2.86
CA ASN A 127 -18.26 -1.13 -2.86
C ASN A 127 -18.91 -1.02 -1.47
N ILE A 128 -18.17 -1.33 -0.40
CA ILE A 128 -18.64 -1.13 0.99
C ILE A 128 -18.89 0.36 1.26
N ALA A 129 -17.98 1.25 0.85
CA ALA A 129 -18.14 2.69 1.05
C ALA A 129 -19.40 3.22 0.32
N LYS A 130 -19.62 2.81 -0.92
CA LYS A 130 -20.82 3.16 -1.69
C LYS A 130 -22.11 2.63 -1.03
N ALA A 131 -22.09 1.39 -0.54
CA ALA A 131 -23.24 0.81 0.16
C ALA A 131 -23.57 1.55 1.47
N VAL A 132 -22.53 1.92 2.24
CA VAL A 132 -22.66 2.72 3.46
C VAL A 132 -23.29 4.08 3.15
N ALA A 133 -22.81 4.76 2.10
CA ALA A 133 -23.33 6.06 1.70
C ALA A 133 -24.81 5.98 1.29
N ARG A 134 -25.18 5.01 0.44
CA ARG A 134 -26.57 4.80 0.04
C ARG A 134 -27.49 4.60 1.25
N PHE A 135 -27.07 3.79 2.21
CA PHE A 135 -27.85 3.57 3.43
C PHE A 135 -27.98 4.86 4.27
N SER A 136 -26.88 5.57 4.49
CA SER A 136 -26.87 6.81 5.27
C SER A 136 -27.71 7.91 4.65
N LEU A 137 -27.78 7.93 3.31
CA LEU A 137 -28.62 8.83 2.53
C LEU A 137 -30.07 8.35 2.39
N GLY A 138 -30.46 7.25 3.02
CA GLY A 138 -31.83 6.69 2.93
C GLY A 138 -32.21 6.15 1.53
N LEU A 139 -31.20 5.79 0.70
CA LEU A 139 -31.37 5.26 -0.66
C LEU A 139 -31.44 3.72 -0.69
N SER A 140 -31.18 3.05 0.42
CA SER A 140 -31.25 1.58 0.55
C SER A 140 -31.78 1.16 1.90
N LYS A 141 -32.31 -0.08 1.97
CA LYS A 141 -32.83 -0.65 3.22
C LYS A 141 -31.71 -1.24 4.08
N LYS A 142 -31.90 -1.19 5.41
CA LYS A 142 -30.95 -1.69 6.40
C LYS A 142 -30.50 -3.12 6.12
N ASP A 143 -31.44 -4.05 5.96
CA ASP A 143 -31.14 -5.48 5.82
C ASP A 143 -30.45 -5.81 4.50
N GLU A 144 -30.78 -5.11 3.43
CA GLU A 144 -30.13 -5.24 2.13
C GLU A 144 -28.67 -4.80 2.25
N THR A 145 -28.45 -3.60 2.78
CA THR A 145 -27.10 -3.03 2.96
C THR A 145 -26.24 -3.92 3.86
N SER A 146 -26.82 -4.41 4.98
CA SER A 146 -26.09 -5.29 5.90
C SER A 146 -25.62 -6.57 5.23
N ARG A 147 -26.53 -7.27 4.53
CA ARG A 147 -26.18 -8.49 3.79
C ARG A 147 -25.13 -8.25 2.70
N LEU A 148 -25.20 -7.10 2.06
CA LEU A 148 -24.24 -6.73 1.03
C LEU A 148 -22.84 -6.52 1.63
N ILE A 149 -22.72 -5.73 2.69
CA ILE A 149 -21.44 -5.48 3.40
C ILE A 149 -20.88 -6.80 3.95
N GLU A 150 -21.69 -7.65 4.54
CA GLU A 150 -21.27 -8.95 5.06
C GLU A 150 -20.61 -9.80 3.96
N ARG A 151 -21.28 -9.94 2.81
CA ARG A 151 -20.74 -10.70 1.65
C ARG A 151 -19.44 -10.13 1.14
N MET A 152 -19.31 -8.80 1.07
CA MET A 152 -18.08 -8.15 0.61
C MET A 152 -16.91 -8.38 1.59
N VAL A 153 -17.15 -8.26 2.89
CA VAL A 153 -16.13 -8.56 3.90
C VAL A 153 -15.75 -10.04 3.87
N GLU A 154 -16.72 -10.95 3.74
CA GLU A 154 -16.46 -12.38 3.61
C GLU A 154 -15.60 -12.69 2.39
N ARG A 155 -15.89 -12.09 1.24
CA ARG A 155 -15.10 -12.27 0.03
C ARG A 155 -13.64 -11.84 0.24
N ILE A 156 -13.40 -10.65 0.80
CA ILE A 156 -12.03 -10.15 1.05
C ILE A 156 -11.29 -11.08 2.02
N THR A 157 -11.97 -11.59 3.04
CA THR A 157 -11.35 -12.38 4.11
C THR A 157 -11.22 -13.86 3.79
N ALA A 158 -11.85 -14.36 2.73
CA ALA A 158 -11.77 -15.75 2.32
C ALA A 158 -10.49 -16.10 1.54
N THR A 159 -9.69 -15.12 1.13
CA THR A 159 -8.62 -15.28 0.15
C THR A 159 -7.26 -15.61 0.73
N SER A 160 -7.10 -15.62 2.05
CA SER A 160 -5.81 -15.89 2.70
C SER A 160 -5.96 -16.84 3.89
N SER A 161 -5.06 -17.81 3.98
CA SER A 161 -5.01 -18.77 5.09
C SER A 161 -4.40 -18.20 6.37
N ALA A 162 -3.69 -17.08 6.32
CA ALA A 162 -2.96 -16.50 7.46
C ALA A 162 -3.52 -15.15 7.94
N SER A 163 -4.71 -14.79 7.50
CA SER A 163 -5.38 -13.52 7.85
C SER A 163 -4.63 -12.27 7.39
N PHE A 164 -4.13 -12.29 6.16
CA PHE A 164 -3.69 -11.12 5.39
C PHE A 164 -4.63 -10.94 4.21
N PHE A 165 -4.83 -9.70 3.77
CA PHE A 165 -5.67 -9.45 2.60
C PHE A 165 -4.89 -9.76 1.32
N ASP A 166 -5.40 -10.71 0.55
CA ASP A 166 -4.95 -10.95 -0.81
C ASP A 166 -5.78 -10.10 -1.76
N ASP A 167 -5.12 -9.25 -2.53
CA ASP A 167 -5.79 -8.37 -3.47
C ASP A 167 -6.19 -9.06 -4.78
N ALA A 168 -5.65 -10.25 -5.05
CA ALA A 168 -6.00 -11.01 -6.24
C ALA A 168 -7.33 -11.73 -6.11
N THR A 169 -8.15 -11.65 -7.16
CA THR A 169 -9.42 -12.38 -7.27
C THR A 169 -9.34 -13.57 -8.21
N THR A 170 -8.31 -13.63 -9.05
CA THR A 170 -8.12 -14.64 -10.09
C THR A 170 -6.66 -15.09 -10.18
N GLY A 171 -6.42 -16.16 -10.92
CA GLY A 171 -5.09 -16.70 -11.18
C GLY A 171 -4.50 -17.40 -9.98
N PHE A 172 -3.22 -17.21 -9.77
CA PHE A 172 -2.49 -17.80 -8.64
C PHE A 172 -2.91 -17.25 -7.29
N GLY A 173 -3.48 -16.04 -7.22
CA GLY A 173 -3.63 -15.30 -6.00
C GLY A 173 -2.29 -14.85 -5.43
N GLY A 174 -2.31 -14.26 -4.23
CA GLY A 174 -1.10 -13.90 -3.51
C GLY A 174 -0.57 -12.52 -3.81
N ASN A 175 -1.41 -11.60 -4.24
CA ASN A 175 -1.07 -10.18 -4.39
C ASN A 175 -1.14 -9.45 -3.04
N PHE A 176 -0.18 -9.76 -2.16
CA PHE A 176 -0.08 -9.25 -0.78
C PHE A 176 0.73 -7.95 -0.71
N ASN A 177 0.29 -6.92 -1.37
CA ASN A 177 0.91 -5.62 -1.38
C ASN A 177 0.29 -4.66 -0.35
N LEU A 178 0.65 -3.38 -0.42
CA LEU A 178 0.13 -2.33 0.45
C LEU A 178 -1.40 -2.19 0.40
N TYR A 179 -2.04 -2.56 -0.69
CA TYR A 179 -3.51 -2.49 -0.82
C TYR A 179 -4.24 -3.31 0.26
N GLY A 180 -3.61 -4.36 0.80
CA GLY A 180 -4.14 -5.07 1.96
C GLY A 180 -4.33 -4.15 3.17
N VAL A 181 -3.35 -3.31 3.48
CA VAL A 181 -3.45 -2.31 4.57
C VAL A 181 -4.43 -1.21 4.21
N MET A 182 -4.38 -0.71 2.98
CA MET A 182 -5.32 0.30 2.46
C MET A 182 -6.76 -0.17 2.58
N ASN A 183 -7.05 -1.40 2.15
CA ASN A 183 -8.39 -1.97 2.22
C ASN A 183 -8.92 -1.96 3.65
N PHE A 184 -8.09 -2.39 4.62
CA PHE A 184 -8.48 -2.37 6.01
C PHE A 184 -8.79 -0.95 6.50
N VAL A 185 -7.90 0.02 6.25
CA VAL A 185 -8.07 1.41 6.67
C VAL A 185 -9.33 2.02 6.04
N PHE A 186 -9.58 1.74 4.76
CA PHE A 186 -10.72 2.25 4.03
C PHE A 186 -12.05 1.62 4.50
N ILE A 187 -12.11 0.29 4.62
CA ILE A 187 -13.28 -0.43 5.13
C ILE A 187 -13.60 0.03 6.55
N ARG A 188 -12.58 0.18 7.40
CA ARG A 188 -12.76 0.64 8.78
C ARG A 188 -13.36 2.05 8.83
N SER A 189 -12.88 2.95 7.98
CA SER A 189 -13.40 4.32 7.87
C SER A 189 -14.87 4.30 7.42
N ALA A 190 -15.20 3.51 6.40
CA ALA A 190 -16.56 3.37 5.91
C ALA A 190 -17.51 2.78 6.97
N LEU A 191 -17.12 1.68 7.63
CA LEU A 191 -17.95 1.03 8.65
C LEU A 191 -18.15 1.89 9.90
N GLN A 192 -17.22 2.79 10.22
CA GLN A 192 -17.42 3.76 11.31
C GLN A 192 -18.56 4.75 11.03
N LEU A 193 -18.80 5.06 9.77
CA LEU A 193 -19.88 5.94 9.34
C LEU A 193 -21.22 5.19 9.19
N HIS A 194 -21.21 3.84 9.28
CA HIS A 194 -22.41 3.04 9.12
C HIS A 194 -23.31 3.12 10.34
N ALA A 195 -24.57 3.54 10.14
CA ALA A 195 -25.55 3.65 11.20
C ALA A 195 -26.08 2.31 11.74
N ASN A 196 -25.82 1.18 11.03
CA ASN A 196 -26.21 -0.16 11.45
C ASN A 196 -25.14 -0.77 12.35
N SER A 197 -25.26 -0.59 13.67
CA SER A 197 -24.34 -1.15 14.66
C SER A 197 -24.20 -2.67 14.56
N GLY A 198 -25.28 -3.39 14.25
CA GLY A 198 -25.27 -4.84 14.17
C GLY A 198 -24.31 -5.40 13.11
N VAL A 199 -24.21 -4.78 11.92
CA VAL A 199 -23.23 -5.19 10.90
C VAL A 199 -21.82 -4.85 11.35
N ARG A 200 -21.61 -3.63 11.83
CA ARG A 200 -20.33 -3.18 12.35
C ARG A 200 -19.82 -4.12 13.43
N ASP A 201 -20.62 -4.43 14.39
CA ASP A 201 -20.25 -5.23 15.55
C ASP A 201 -19.93 -6.69 15.17
N ARG A 202 -20.68 -7.27 14.23
CA ARG A 202 -20.43 -8.65 13.74
C ARG A 202 -19.15 -8.80 12.93
N LYS A 203 -18.79 -7.80 12.12
CA LYS A 203 -17.63 -7.89 11.21
C LYS A 203 -16.34 -7.28 11.78
N LEU A 204 -16.43 -6.47 12.81
CA LEU A 204 -15.25 -5.90 13.48
C LEU A 204 -14.28 -6.97 14.03
N PRO A 205 -14.71 -8.06 14.68
CA PRO A 205 -13.78 -9.10 15.16
C PRO A 205 -12.95 -9.72 14.02
N THR A 206 -13.58 -10.00 12.87
CA THR A 206 -12.87 -10.52 11.70
C THR A 206 -11.85 -9.51 11.18
N LEU A 207 -12.27 -8.27 10.96
CA LEU A 207 -11.37 -7.19 10.50
C LEU A 207 -10.25 -6.91 11.51
N ARG A 208 -10.54 -7.01 12.81
CA ARG A 208 -9.54 -6.91 13.87
C ARG A 208 -8.46 -7.97 13.74
N THR A 209 -8.81 -9.23 13.50
CA THR A 209 -7.85 -10.31 13.33
C THR A 209 -6.85 -10.01 12.20
N TYR A 210 -7.34 -9.49 11.07
CA TYR A 210 -6.49 -9.08 9.94
C TYR A 210 -5.62 -7.88 10.31
N ALA A 211 -6.20 -6.83 10.92
CA ALA A 211 -5.47 -5.66 11.35
C ALA A 211 -4.33 -5.99 12.33
N GLU A 212 -4.61 -6.85 13.32
CA GLU A 212 -3.61 -7.28 14.30
C GLU A 212 -2.41 -8.01 13.66
N LYS A 213 -2.62 -8.73 12.54
CA LYS A 213 -1.52 -9.36 11.79
C LYS A 213 -0.59 -8.31 11.19
N TYR A 214 -1.15 -7.29 10.53
CA TYR A 214 -0.35 -6.18 10.00
C TYR A 214 0.30 -5.36 11.12
N ILE A 215 -0.42 -5.05 12.19
CA ILE A 215 0.12 -4.33 13.36
C ILE A 215 1.31 -5.09 13.96
N LYS A 216 1.19 -6.40 14.16
CA LYS A 216 2.27 -7.25 14.71
C LYS A 216 3.50 -7.32 13.80
N MET A 217 3.36 -7.02 12.53
CA MET A 217 4.47 -6.96 11.58
C MET A 217 5.24 -5.62 11.66
N MET A 218 4.58 -4.52 12.03
CA MET A 218 5.15 -3.17 11.99
C MET A 218 6.48 -3.00 12.73
N PRO A 219 6.71 -3.60 13.92
CA PRO A 219 7.99 -3.46 14.61
C PRO A 219 9.20 -3.97 13.83
N ASP A 220 9.00 -4.95 12.95
CA ASP A 220 10.08 -5.49 12.11
C ASP A 220 10.06 -4.89 10.70
N LEU A 221 8.91 -4.38 10.26
CA LEU A 221 8.75 -3.73 8.96
C LEU A 221 9.35 -2.32 8.96
N VAL A 222 9.13 -1.55 10.03
CA VAL A 222 9.53 -0.15 10.10
C VAL A 222 11.00 -0.02 10.47
N ARG A 223 11.77 0.62 9.59
CA ARG A 223 13.19 0.90 9.74
C ARG A 223 13.47 1.90 10.87
N ALA A 224 14.71 1.99 11.33
CA ALA A 224 15.09 2.88 12.43
C ALA A 224 14.82 4.36 12.13
N ASP A 225 14.99 4.79 10.88
CA ASP A 225 14.70 6.15 10.42
C ASP A 225 13.19 6.41 10.19
N GLY A 226 12.38 5.37 10.23
CA GLY A 226 10.94 5.48 10.07
C GLY A 226 10.38 5.09 8.70
N LEU A 227 11.21 4.68 7.73
CA LEU A 227 10.69 4.12 6.49
C LEU A 227 9.88 2.85 6.80
N GLY A 228 8.66 2.76 6.27
CA GLY A 228 7.74 1.65 6.49
C GLY A 228 7.71 0.66 5.33
N TRP A 229 6.63 0.66 4.59
CA TRP A 229 6.37 -0.29 3.50
C TRP A 229 7.24 0.00 2.28
N ALA A 230 8.10 -0.95 1.87
CA ALA A 230 9.10 -0.72 0.86
C ALA A 230 9.01 -1.68 -0.36
N PHE A 231 7.94 -2.44 -0.51
CA PHE A 231 7.77 -3.38 -1.61
C PHE A 231 6.34 -3.35 -2.16
N GLY A 232 6.18 -3.88 -3.37
CA GLY A 232 4.90 -3.96 -4.05
C GLY A 232 4.38 -2.61 -4.52
N ARG A 233 3.17 -2.64 -5.07
CA ARG A 233 2.50 -1.48 -5.65
C ARG A 233 2.29 -0.38 -4.61
N ALA A 234 2.49 0.86 -5.02
CA ALA A 234 2.24 2.08 -4.22
C ALA A 234 3.01 2.15 -2.88
N ALA A 235 4.24 1.64 -2.83
CA ALA A 235 5.18 1.90 -1.74
C ALA A 235 5.47 3.42 -1.60
N GLY A 236 6.46 3.83 -0.87
CA GLY A 236 6.81 5.24 -0.71
C GLY A 236 5.81 6.03 0.15
N ALA A 237 5.44 7.24 -0.27
CA ALA A 237 4.57 8.13 0.52
C ALA A 237 3.24 7.50 0.89
N TYR A 238 2.59 6.77 -0.01
CA TYR A 238 1.34 6.05 0.27
C TYR A 238 1.55 4.91 1.26
N GLY A 239 2.65 4.15 1.10
CA GLY A 239 3.05 3.12 2.05
C GLY A 239 3.18 3.67 3.46
N GLN A 240 3.81 4.84 3.57
CA GLN A 240 3.99 5.55 4.82
C GLN A 240 2.65 5.99 5.43
N MET A 241 1.79 6.63 4.63
CA MET A 241 0.47 7.11 5.08
C MET A 241 -0.42 5.96 5.59
N HIS A 242 -0.40 4.81 4.94
CA HIS A 242 -1.21 3.66 5.37
C HIS A 242 -0.68 3.03 6.65
N CYS A 243 0.64 2.92 6.81
CA CYS A 243 1.24 2.42 8.06
C CYS A 243 0.91 3.31 9.26
N ILE A 244 1.00 4.64 9.10
CA ILE A 244 0.59 5.62 10.14
C ILE A 244 -0.89 5.42 10.50
N SER A 245 -1.76 5.36 9.49
CA SER A 245 -3.20 5.20 9.68
C SER A 245 -3.56 3.91 10.40
N LEU A 246 -2.91 2.80 10.06
CA LEU A 246 -3.14 1.50 10.69
C LEU A 246 -2.78 1.53 12.18
N ILE A 247 -1.62 2.08 12.52
CA ILE A 247 -1.18 2.14 13.94
C ILE A 247 -2.08 3.06 14.74
N LEU A 248 -2.43 4.24 14.22
CA LEU A 248 -3.36 5.16 14.89
C LEU A 248 -4.73 4.52 15.14
N GLN A 249 -5.26 3.80 14.17
CA GLN A 249 -6.53 3.08 14.34
C GLN A 249 -6.40 1.96 15.38
N GLY A 250 -5.30 1.21 15.36
CA GLY A 250 -5.03 0.15 16.34
C GLY A 250 -4.92 0.67 17.77
N LEU A 251 -4.27 1.81 17.96
CA LEU A 251 -4.16 2.48 19.26
C LEU A 251 -5.53 2.96 19.75
N ARG A 252 -6.30 3.63 18.89
CA ARG A 252 -7.65 4.14 19.24
C ARG A 252 -8.62 3.01 19.58
N ASP A 253 -8.61 1.94 18.80
CA ASP A 253 -9.59 0.85 18.91
C ASP A 253 -9.19 -0.19 19.97
N GLY A 254 -8.05 0.00 20.68
CA GLY A 254 -7.57 -0.90 21.71
C GLY A 254 -7.07 -2.26 21.18
N TRP A 255 -6.61 -2.31 19.92
CA TRP A 255 -6.04 -3.54 19.32
C TRP A 255 -4.56 -3.69 19.63
N ILE A 256 -3.93 -2.65 20.14
CA ILE A 256 -2.57 -2.67 20.67
C ILE A 256 -2.66 -2.73 22.19
N ALA A 257 -2.10 -3.79 22.77
CA ALA A 257 -2.11 -4.00 24.22
C ALA A 257 -1.39 -2.85 24.96
N ASP A 258 -1.81 -2.56 26.17
CA ASP A 258 -1.33 -1.40 26.94
C ASP A 258 0.18 -1.44 27.18
N ASP A 259 0.74 -2.60 27.44
CA ASP A 259 2.20 -2.80 27.61
C ASP A 259 3.00 -2.60 26.32
N GLN A 260 2.35 -2.63 25.15
CA GLN A 260 2.96 -2.41 23.85
C GLN A 260 2.80 -0.96 23.34
N LYS A 261 1.90 -0.17 23.93
CA LYS A 261 1.58 1.18 23.43
C LYS A 261 2.82 2.05 23.27
N VAL A 262 3.72 2.06 24.23
CA VAL A 262 4.97 2.86 24.19
C VAL A 262 5.78 2.55 22.92
N LYS A 263 5.95 1.27 22.60
CA LYS A 263 6.66 0.80 21.40
C LYS A 263 5.97 1.28 20.12
N TYR A 264 4.65 1.17 20.06
CA TYR A 264 3.92 1.57 18.85
C TYR A 264 3.82 3.09 18.70
N PHE A 265 3.84 3.85 19.80
CA PHE A 265 3.99 5.31 19.72
C PHE A 265 5.34 5.72 19.16
N ASP A 266 6.43 5.03 19.53
CA ASP A 266 7.75 5.31 18.94
C ASP A 266 7.76 4.99 17.44
N ILE A 267 7.22 3.85 17.04
CA ILE A 267 7.09 3.49 15.62
C ILE A 267 6.28 4.53 14.87
N LEU A 268 5.13 4.95 15.42
CA LEU A 268 4.28 5.98 14.85
C LEU A 268 5.02 7.31 14.69
N ARG A 269 5.76 7.73 15.72
CA ARG A 269 6.57 8.95 15.68
C ARG A 269 7.61 8.89 14.57
N ARG A 270 8.36 7.77 14.45
CA ARG A 270 9.36 7.59 13.40
C ARG A 270 8.73 7.60 12.00
N LEU A 271 7.64 6.87 11.80
CA LEU A 271 6.88 6.87 10.54
C LEU A 271 6.43 8.29 10.16
N PHE A 272 5.89 9.04 11.12
CA PHE A 272 5.42 10.39 10.87
C PHE A 272 6.57 11.36 10.58
N MET A 273 7.67 11.28 11.32
CA MET A 273 8.86 12.12 11.07
C MET A 273 9.46 11.83 9.70
N PHE A 274 9.60 10.56 9.33
CA PHE A 274 10.06 10.18 7.99
C PHE A 274 9.13 10.74 6.89
N PHE A 275 7.81 10.60 7.06
CA PHE A 275 6.85 11.19 6.13
C PHE A 275 6.99 12.71 6.03
N TYR A 276 7.13 13.37 7.17
CA TYR A 276 7.26 14.83 7.26
C TYR A 276 8.54 15.35 6.62
N GLU A 277 9.66 14.68 6.86
CA GLU A 277 10.98 15.12 6.40
C GLU A 277 11.28 14.71 4.95
N THR A 278 10.72 13.60 4.49
CA THR A 278 11.01 13.05 3.15
C THR A 278 10.01 13.48 2.08
N TYR A 279 8.73 13.53 2.43
CA TYR A 279 7.67 13.70 1.43
C TYR A 279 6.95 15.04 1.51
N LEU A 280 7.20 15.86 2.53
CA LEU A 280 6.53 17.16 2.62
C LEU A 280 7.52 18.29 2.33
N ASP A 281 7.20 19.06 1.32
CA ASP A 281 7.79 20.39 1.13
C ASP A 281 7.23 21.30 2.23
N GLN A 282 8.09 21.60 3.21
CA GLN A 282 7.69 22.36 4.39
C GLN A 282 7.53 23.85 4.09
N GLU A 283 8.24 24.36 3.08
CA GLU A 283 8.17 25.75 2.67
C GLU A 283 6.86 26.05 1.94
N HIS A 284 6.47 25.19 1.01
CA HIS A 284 5.31 25.40 0.16
C HIS A 284 4.06 24.64 0.64
N GLY A 285 4.22 23.67 1.55
CA GLY A 285 3.12 22.93 2.14
C GLY A 285 2.40 22.00 1.17
N PHE A 286 3.15 21.29 0.34
CA PHE A 286 2.62 20.25 -0.53
C PHE A 286 3.46 18.96 -0.44
N LEU A 287 2.94 17.89 -1.03
CA LEU A 287 3.64 16.61 -1.13
C LEU A 287 4.69 16.69 -2.25
N ASP A 288 5.95 16.52 -1.90
CA ASP A 288 7.06 16.45 -2.85
C ASP A 288 7.42 14.99 -3.14
N LEU A 289 7.15 14.54 -4.35
CA LEU A 289 7.41 13.17 -4.81
C LEU A 289 8.50 13.10 -5.89
N ARG A 290 9.20 14.22 -6.17
CA ARG A 290 10.17 14.31 -7.27
C ARG A 290 11.32 13.33 -7.14
N ASP A 291 11.79 13.10 -5.93
CA ASP A 291 12.91 12.22 -5.62
C ASP A 291 12.47 10.82 -5.14
N ASP A 292 11.16 10.55 -5.15
CA ASP A 292 10.62 9.25 -4.75
C ASP A 292 10.16 8.44 -5.96
N GLU A 293 11.11 7.80 -6.62
CA GLU A 293 10.82 6.90 -7.74
C GLU A 293 9.93 5.73 -7.35
N ARG A 294 9.82 5.42 -6.07
CA ARG A 294 9.00 4.31 -5.57
C ARG A 294 7.52 4.68 -5.43
N THR A 295 7.21 5.96 -5.39
CA THR A 295 5.82 6.43 -5.43
C THR A 295 5.34 6.68 -6.87
N ALA A 296 6.22 6.63 -7.84
CA ALA A 296 6.01 6.98 -9.23
C ALA A 296 5.07 6.06 -10.02
N TYR A 297 3.96 5.70 -9.43
CA TYR A 297 2.78 5.39 -10.19
C TYR A 297 2.29 6.71 -10.80
N SER A 298 2.20 6.78 -12.12
CA SER A 298 1.84 8.01 -12.84
C SER A 298 0.60 8.72 -12.28
N HIS A 299 -0.32 8.00 -11.67
CA HIS A 299 -1.50 8.56 -11.04
C HIS A 299 -1.27 9.11 -9.62
N HIS A 300 -0.15 8.80 -8.96
CA HIS A 300 0.17 9.35 -7.65
C HIS A 300 0.97 10.65 -7.72
N THR A 301 1.41 11.04 -8.90
CA THR A 301 2.11 12.31 -9.12
C THR A 301 1.18 13.47 -9.49
N THR A 302 -0.11 13.19 -9.64
CA THR A 302 -1.15 14.18 -9.89
C THR A 302 -1.47 15.03 -8.65
N ARG A 303 -2.29 16.06 -8.80
CA ARG A 303 -2.80 16.86 -7.67
C ARG A 303 -3.55 16.01 -6.64
N MET A 304 -4.10 14.86 -7.06
CA MET A 304 -4.75 13.89 -6.20
C MET A 304 -3.89 13.51 -4.99
N ALA A 305 -2.58 13.33 -5.16
CA ALA A 305 -1.68 12.97 -4.07
C ALA A 305 -1.66 14.02 -2.94
N ASN A 306 -1.73 15.31 -3.27
CA ASN A 306 -1.81 16.39 -2.29
C ASN A 306 -3.14 16.39 -1.54
N PHE A 307 -4.25 16.19 -2.23
CA PHE A 307 -5.56 16.08 -1.58
C PHE A 307 -5.64 14.86 -0.69
N ASP A 308 -5.09 13.70 -1.12
CA ASP A 308 -5.01 12.51 -0.28
C ASP A 308 -4.15 12.72 0.96
N ALA A 309 -2.98 13.34 0.83
CA ALA A 309 -2.13 13.65 1.98
C ALA A 309 -2.83 14.59 2.98
N ALA A 310 -3.50 15.64 2.48
CA ALA A 310 -4.29 16.55 3.32
C ALA A 310 -5.42 15.80 4.05
N ARG A 311 -6.11 14.90 3.38
CA ARG A 311 -7.13 14.03 3.96
C ARG A 311 -6.57 13.17 5.08
N TYR A 312 -5.45 12.48 4.86
CA TYR A 312 -4.80 11.67 5.88
C TYR A 312 -4.36 12.49 7.08
N LEU A 313 -3.76 13.65 6.88
CA LEU A 313 -3.38 14.56 7.96
C LEU A 313 -4.59 14.98 8.81
N CYS A 314 -5.73 15.26 8.18
CA CYS A 314 -6.97 15.55 8.91
C CYS A 314 -7.49 14.34 9.69
N GLN A 315 -7.47 13.16 9.10
CA GLN A 315 -7.86 11.92 9.77
C GLN A 315 -6.95 11.60 10.95
N TRP A 316 -5.63 11.72 10.78
CA TRP A 316 -4.66 11.49 11.86
C TRP A 316 -4.82 12.48 13.00
N SER A 317 -5.05 13.77 12.70
CA SER A 317 -5.31 14.78 13.72
C SER A 317 -6.53 14.43 14.56
N ARG A 318 -7.63 13.97 13.94
CA ARG A 318 -8.82 13.53 14.67
C ARG A 318 -8.57 12.27 15.49
N LEU A 319 -7.90 11.28 14.92
CA LEU A 319 -7.56 10.04 15.62
C LEU A 319 -6.63 10.29 16.81
N ALA A 320 -5.60 11.09 16.62
CA ALA A 320 -4.62 11.40 17.66
C ALA A 320 -5.27 12.07 18.90
N LYS A 321 -6.31 12.91 18.71
CA LYS A 321 -7.06 13.51 19.82
C LYS A 321 -7.78 12.47 20.69
N THR A 322 -8.02 11.27 20.18
CA THR A 322 -8.73 10.20 20.91
C THR A 322 -7.81 9.15 21.49
N VAL A 323 -6.51 9.23 21.18
CA VAL A 323 -5.50 8.27 21.66
C VAL A 323 -4.77 8.85 22.86
N GLN A 324 -4.78 8.12 23.96
CA GLN A 324 -4.03 8.50 25.16
C GLN A 324 -2.55 8.12 25.01
N MET A 325 -1.68 9.11 25.06
CA MET A 325 -0.24 8.84 25.11
C MET A 325 0.13 8.21 26.46
N PRO A 326 0.98 7.19 26.46
CA PRO A 326 1.52 6.64 27.69
C PRO A 326 2.36 7.71 28.41
N PRO A 327 2.35 7.75 29.75
CA PRO A 327 3.16 8.69 30.50
C PRO A 327 4.65 8.31 30.41
N GLY A 328 5.51 9.31 30.25
CA GLY A 328 6.97 9.19 30.28
C GLY A 328 7.63 9.00 28.91
N PRO A 329 8.96 9.13 28.87
CA PRO A 329 9.72 8.92 27.64
C PRO A 329 9.65 7.45 27.20
N PRO A 330 9.61 7.19 25.90
CA PRO A 330 9.57 5.82 25.39
C PRO A 330 10.83 5.06 25.81
N LYS A 331 10.67 3.93 26.49
CA LYS A 331 11.72 2.92 26.61
C LYS A 331 11.83 2.22 25.27
N ILE A 332 12.82 2.60 24.48
CA ILE A 332 13.11 1.94 23.22
C ILE A 332 14.08 0.81 23.52
N ASP A 333 13.66 -0.42 23.26
CA ASP A 333 14.60 -1.54 23.28
C ASP A 333 15.70 -1.29 22.23
N PRO A 334 16.97 -1.54 22.57
CA PRO A 334 18.04 -1.40 21.60
C PRO A 334 17.74 -2.29 20.38
N PRO A 335 18.08 -1.83 19.17
CA PRO A 335 17.86 -2.62 17.97
C PRO A 335 18.58 -3.96 18.10
N ARG A 336 17.90 -5.04 17.77
CA ARG A 336 18.48 -6.40 17.75
C ARG A 336 18.57 -6.88 16.33
N THR A 337 19.68 -7.53 16.00
CA THR A 337 19.79 -8.25 14.72
C THR A 337 18.75 -9.37 14.69
N SER A 338 17.95 -9.39 13.66
CA SER A 338 16.83 -10.33 13.52
C SER A 338 16.53 -10.64 12.05
N GLY A 339 16.07 -11.86 11.81
CA GLY A 339 15.57 -12.29 10.49
C GLY A 339 14.37 -13.21 10.67
N ARG A 340 13.24 -12.89 10.02
CA ARG A 340 12.05 -13.75 10.05
C ARG A 340 11.25 -13.69 8.77
N PHE A 341 10.58 -14.77 8.43
CA PHE A 341 9.60 -14.83 7.35
C PHE A 341 8.19 -14.73 7.93
N VAL A 342 7.44 -13.71 7.51
CA VAL A 342 6.03 -13.52 7.83
C VAL A 342 5.21 -14.20 6.75
N ILE A 343 4.52 -15.27 7.08
CA ILE A 343 3.68 -16.01 6.14
C ILE A 343 2.39 -15.24 5.92
N PHE A 344 2.09 -14.87 4.67
CA PHE A 344 0.84 -14.26 4.25
C PHE A 344 -0.19 -15.30 3.84
N ASP A 345 0.25 -16.33 3.11
CA ASP A 345 -0.58 -17.46 2.74
C ASP A 345 0.24 -18.75 2.70
N LYS A 346 -0.43 -19.85 3.06
CA LYS A 346 0.11 -21.21 2.99
C LYS A 346 -0.99 -22.16 2.52
N SER A 347 -1.29 -22.10 1.25
CA SER A 347 -2.34 -22.89 0.63
C SER A 347 -1.89 -23.54 -0.67
N ASN A 348 -2.58 -24.57 -1.11
CA ASN A 348 -2.41 -25.18 -2.44
C ASN A 348 -0.96 -25.47 -2.84
N ARG A 349 -0.12 -25.93 -1.91
CA ARG A 349 1.30 -26.21 -2.13
C ARG A 349 2.18 -24.98 -2.39
N LYS A 350 1.71 -23.79 -2.04
CA LYS A 350 2.42 -22.53 -2.13
C LYS A 350 2.59 -21.93 -0.75
N GLU A 351 3.70 -21.24 -0.56
CA GLU A 351 3.95 -20.39 0.58
C GLU A 351 4.33 -19.02 0.06
N GLN A 352 3.61 -17.99 0.52
CA GLN A 352 3.83 -16.61 0.17
C GLN A 352 3.96 -15.76 1.42
N GLY A 353 4.75 -14.71 1.36
CA GLY A 353 5.00 -13.89 2.53
C GLY A 353 6.09 -12.86 2.33
N LEU A 354 6.61 -12.38 3.46
CA LEU A 354 7.62 -11.35 3.52
C LEU A 354 8.76 -11.78 4.45
N PHE A 355 9.96 -11.86 3.95
CA PHE A 355 11.15 -11.97 4.80
C PHE A 355 11.62 -10.57 5.20
N LEU A 356 11.80 -10.39 6.49
CA LEU A 356 12.25 -9.16 7.13
C LEU A 356 13.60 -9.42 7.79
N TYR A 357 14.59 -8.63 7.46
CA TYR A 357 15.90 -8.68 8.10
C TYR A 357 16.32 -7.28 8.54
N ARG A 358 16.92 -7.21 9.71
CA ARG A 358 17.64 -6.04 10.19
C ARG A 358 18.90 -6.45 10.91
N ASP A 359 19.92 -5.65 10.77
CA ASP A 359 21.17 -5.77 11.50
C ASP A 359 21.35 -4.56 12.44
N ALA A 360 21.59 -4.86 13.71
CA ALA A 360 21.67 -3.83 14.73
C ALA A 360 22.97 -3.00 14.64
N GLU A 361 24.03 -3.60 14.14
CA GLU A 361 25.35 -2.97 14.08
C GLU A 361 25.49 -2.07 12.85
N SER A 362 25.17 -2.59 11.66
CA SER A 362 25.27 -1.82 10.42
C SER A 362 24.06 -0.93 10.14
N GLY A 363 22.95 -1.14 10.86
CA GLY A 363 21.67 -0.49 10.57
C GLY A 363 20.97 -0.99 9.29
N LEU A 364 21.52 -1.99 8.61
CA LEU A 364 20.90 -2.56 7.41
C LEU A 364 19.52 -3.11 7.76
N HIS A 365 18.54 -2.71 6.97
CA HIS A 365 17.18 -3.21 7.04
C HIS A 365 16.67 -3.53 5.63
N THR A 366 16.14 -4.71 5.45
CA THR A 366 15.66 -5.15 4.14
C THR A 366 14.35 -5.93 4.25
N GLN A 367 13.58 -5.84 3.17
CA GLN A 367 12.30 -6.53 2.97
C GLN A 367 12.44 -7.36 1.69
N ILE A 368 12.22 -8.68 1.75
CA ILE A 368 12.21 -9.56 0.58
C ILE A 368 10.80 -10.15 0.45
N PRO A 369 9.96 -9.62 -0.45
CA PRO A 369 8.65 -10.17 -0.70
C PRO A 369 8.75 -11.47 -1.52
N LEU A 370 7.90 -12.42 -1.20
CA LEU A 370 7.65 -13.62 -2.00
C LEU A 370 6.15 -13.65 -2.27
N ILE A 371 5.70 -12.86 -3.23
CA ILE A 371 4.30 -12.57 -3.54
C ILE A 371 4.07 -12.55 -5.04
N SER A 372 2.82 -12.65 -5.47
CA SER A 372 2.42 -12.42 -6.85
C SER A 372 2.57 -10.94 -7.23
N SER A 373 2.91 -10.67 -8.47
CA SER A 373 2.93 -9.31 -9.03
C SER A 373 1.56 -8.86 -9.54
N GLY A 374 0.56 -9.73 -9.51
CA GLY A 374 -0.77 -9.49 -10.08
C GLY A 374 -0.75 -9.57 -11.61
N THR A 375 -1.47 -8.69 -12.28
CA THR A 375 -1.59 -8.71 -13.75
C THR A 375 -0.37 -8.17 -14.49
N LYS A 376 0.56 -7.54 -13.78
CA LYS A 376 1.75 -6.90 -14.37
C LYS A 376 2.96 -7.25 -13.54
N LEU A 377 3.93 -7.89 -14.17
CA LEU A 377 5.25 -8.11 -13.57
C LEU A 377 5.93 -6.76 -13.33
N THR A 378 6.21 -6.45 -12.07
CA THR A 378 6.98 -5.27 -11.69
C THR A 378 8.08 -5.64 -10.70
N SER A 379 9.20 -4.93 -10.75
CA SER A 379 10.33 -5.12 -9.85
C SER A 379 9.93 -5.03 -8.37
N ASP A 380 8.93 -4.20 -8.06
CA ASP A 380 8.49 -3.95 -6.67
C ASP A 380 7.94 -5.18 -5.96
N SER A 381 7.45 -6.17 -6.70
CA SER A 381 6.89 -7.42 -6.15
C SER A 381 7.86 -8.60 -6.20
N LEU A 382 9.07 -8.42 -6.74
CA LEU A 382 10.02 -9.51 -6.91
C LEU A 382 10.81 -9.80 -5.62
N PRO A 383 11.20 -11.06 -5.38
CA PRO A 383 11.86 -11.49 -4.15
C PRO A 383 13.36 -11.19 -4.15
N PHE A 384 13.69 -9.93 -4.04
CA PHE A 384 15.05 -9.46 -3.80
C PHE A 384 15.08 -8.44 -2.65
N PRO A 385 16.26 -8.10 -2.11
CA PRO A 385 16.36 -7.20 -0.97
C PRO A 385 15.90 -5.78 -1.31
N HIS A 386 14.74 -5.37 -0.79
CA HIS A 386 14.27 -3.99 -0.87
C HIS A 386 14.91 -3.19 0.27
N CYS A 387 15.87 -2.33 -0.07
CA CYS A 387 16.65 -1.51 0.86
C CYS A 387 16.68 -0.04 0.41
N PRO A 388 15.53 0.67 0.34
CA PRO A 388 15.50 2.06 -0.13
C PRO A 388 16.43 2.97 0.67
N GLY A 389 17.13 3.87 -0.01
CA GLY A 389 18.13 4.76 0.56
C GLY A 389 19.47 4.09 0.92
N VAL A 390 19.57 2.76 0.79
CA VAL A 390 20.83 2.00 0.85
C VAL A 390 21.16 1.46 -0.55
N PHE A 391 20.13 1.02 -1.24
CA PHE A 391 20.20 0.48 -2.58
C PHE A 391 18.89 0.77 -3.29
N ASP A 392 18.91 1.70 -4.24
CA ASP A 392 17.74 2.14 -4.96
C ASP A 392 17.71 1.58 -6.39
N TRP A 393 16.54 1.22 -6.87
CA TRP A 393 16.29 0.70 -8.20
C TRP A 393 15.02 1.31 -8.77
N PRO A 394 14.87 1.30 -10.11
CA PRO A 394 13.68 1.83 -10.74
C PRO A 394 12.40 1.12 -10.29
N ASN A 395 11.36 1.88 -10.02
CA ASN A 395 10.03 1.36 -9.72
C ASN A 395 9.30 0.94 -10.99
N ASN A 396 8.32 0.05 -10.82
CA ASN A 396 7.37 -0.34 -11.86
C ASN A 396 8.01 -0.72 -13.20
N VAL A 397 9.28 -1.09 -13.18
CA VAL A 397 9.94 -1.62 -14.37
C VAL A 397 9.62 -3.09 -14.56
N TYR A 398 9.36 -3.50 -15.78
CA TYR A 398 9.09 -4.89 -16.15
C TYR A 398 10.41 -5.66 -16.32
N LEU A 399 11.23 -5.71 -15.27
CA LEU A 399 12.52 -6.38 -15.29
C LEU A 399 12.70 -7.27 -14.06
N PRO A 400 13.18 -8.51 -14.23
CA PRO A 400 13.58 -9.37 -13.12
C PRO A 400 14.91 -8.90 -12.54
N ILE A 401 14.87 -7.82 -11.75
CA ILE A 401 16.07 -7.25 -11.13
C ILE A 401 16.63 -8.20 -10.08
N MET A 402 17.95 -8.42 -10.11
CA MET A 402 18.68 -9.26 -9.17
C MET A 402 18.18 -10.70 -9.08
N LEU A 403 17.45 -11.16 -10.08
CA LEU A 403 17.03 -12.54 -10.22
C LEU A 403 17.53 -13.13 -11.55
N PRO A 404 17.98 -14.40 -11.57
CA PRO A 404 18.35 -15.05 -12.81
C PRO A 404 17.12 -15.32 -13.68
N GLU A 405 17.19 -14.87 -14.93
CA GLU A 405 16.21 -15.15 -15.97
C GLU A 405 16.78 -16.23 -16.89
N LEU A 406 16.09 -17.34 -17.01
CA LEU A 406 16.46 -18.46 -17.86
C LEU A 406 15.43 -18.60 -18.99
N THR A 407 15.92 -18.66 -20.24
CA THR A 407 15.08 -18.88 -21.42
C THR A 407 15.31 -20.27 -21.98
N PHE A 408 14.21 -20.99 -22.19
CA PHE A 408 14.17 -22.33 -22.79
C PHE A 408 13.10 -22.32 -23.89
N GLY A 409 13.52 -22.20 -25.15
CA GLY A 409 12.58 -21.97 -26.26
C GLY A 409 11.80 -20.68 -26.09
N ASP A 410 10.51 -20.78 -26.04
CA ASP A 410 9.56 -19.67 -25.80
C ASP A 410 9.29 -19.39 -24.32
N GLN A 411 9.82 -20.20 -23.40
CA GLN A 411 9.59 -20.09 -21.98
C GLN A 411 10.69 -19.30 -21.28
N VAL A 412 10.30 -18.18 -20.65
CA VAL A 412 11.17 -17.36 -19.80
C VAL A 412 10.81 -17.61 -18.36
N THR A 413 11.75 -18.09 -17.54
CA THR A 413 11.52 -18.45 -16.14
C THR A 413 12.31 -17.59 -15.17
N ILE A 414 11.74 -17.32 -14.00
CA ILE A 414 12.39 -16.62 -12.88
C ILE A 414 12.05 -17.31 -11.55
N PRO A 415 12.91 -17.22 -10.52
CA PRO A 415 12.65 -17.81 -9.21
C PRO A 415 11.84 -16.85 -8.31
N ALA A 416 10.59 -16.55 -8.67
CA ALA A 416 9.75 -15.54 -8.02
C ALA A 416 8.36 -16.06 -7.65
N PHE A 417 7.52 -15.18 -7.10
CA PHE A 417 6.09 -15.25 -6.84
C PHE A 417 5.65 -16.12 -5.66
N TYR A 418 6.19 -17.29 -5.47
CA TYR A 418 5.91 -18.15 -4.32
C TYR A 418 7.04 -19.16 -4.12
N GLY A 419 7.08 -19.71 -2.92
CA GLY A 419 7.97 -20.82 -2.58
C GLY A 419 7.20 -22.02 -2.04
N LYS A 420 7.98 -23.03 -1.68
CA LYS A 420 7.60 -24.18 -0.89
C LYS A 420 8.71 -24.44 0.11
N ASN A 421 8.36 -24.95 1.30
CA ASN A 421 9.34 -25.19 2.35
C ASN A 421 10.12 -23.90 2.71
N CYS A 422 9.39 -22.77 2.80
CA CYS A 422 10.00 -21.52 3.20
C CYS A 422 10.50 -21.62 4.64
N VAL A 423 11.78 -21.47 4.84
CA VAL A 423 12.42 -21.55 6.16
C VAL A 423 13.37 -20.39 6.37
N THR A 424 13.45 -19.97 7.62
CA THR A 424 14.44 -19.03 8.11
C THR A 424 15.21 -19.65 9.25
N GLY A 425 16.44 -19.27 9.45
CA GLY A 425 17.24 -19.76 10.56
C GLY A 425 18.49 -18.94 10.80
N LEU A 426 19.15 -19.27 11.90
CA LEU A 426 20.47 -18.76 12.22
C LEU A 426 21.50 -19.61 11.48
N GLY A 427 22.40 -18.95 10.79
CA GLY A 427 23.59 -19.53 10.21
C GLY A 427 24.80 -19.42 11.13
N LEU A 428 25.98 -19.69 10.59
CA LEU A 428 27.24 -19.53 11.32
C LEU A 428 27.53 -18.03 11.58
N ARG A 429 28.18 -17.73 12.70
CA ARG A 429 28.61 -16.37 13.08
C ARG A 429 27.49 -15.33 13.13
N ASN A 430 26.34 -15.68 13.75
CA ASN A 430 25.16 -14.81 13.87
C ASN A 430 24.58 -14.34 12.53
N SER A 431 24.85 -15.05 11.43
CA SER A 431 24.18 -14.81 10.16
C SER A 431 22.76 -15.34 10.19
N PHE A 432 21.91 -14.80 9.33
CA PHE A 432 20.56 -15.30 9.09
C PHE A 432 20.46 -15.83 7.68
N TYR A 433 19.54 -16.77 7.45
CA TYR A 433 19.21 -17.20 6.10
C TYR A 433 17.69 -17.24 5.90
N PHE A 434 17.29 -17.04 4.67
CA PHE A 434 15.95 -17.28 4.15
C PHE A 434 16.06 -18.19 2.92
N ARG A 435 15.38 -19.32 2.95
CA ARG A 435 15.41 -20.30 1.86
C ARG A 435 14.00 -20.70 1.48
N TYR A 436 13.80 -20.91 0.19
CA TYR A 436 12.61 -21.52 -0.37
C TYR A 436 12.93 -22.39 -1.57
N ASP A 437 12.06 -23.36 -1.86
CA ASP A 437 12.15 -24.27 -2.99
C ASP A 437 11.04 -23.93 -4.01
N GLN A 438 11.34 -24.04 -5.29
CA GLN A 438 10.34 -24.11 -6.35
C GLN A 438 10.47 -25.44 -7.06
N PRO A 439 9.56 -26.41 -6.82
CA PRO A 439 9.65 -27.76 -7.37
C PRO A 439 9.40 -27.81 -8.89
N GLU A 440 8.84 -26.75 -9.44
CA GLU A 440 8.68 -26.49 -10.88
C GLU A 440 9.10 -25.06 -11.17
N LEU A 441 9.79 -24.84 -12.30
CA LEU A 441 10.12 -23.48 -12.72
C LEU A 441 8.84 -22.72 -13.09
N ILE A 442 8.89 -21.40 -12.92
CA ILE A 442 7.74 -20.51 -13.12
C ILE A 442 8.09 -19.51 -14.20
N ASN A 443 7.18 -19.28 -15.13
CA ASN A 443 7.34 -18.28 -16.17
C ASN A 443 6.92 -16.88 -15.70
N LEU A 444 7.13 -15.87 -16.53
CA LEU A 444 6.80 -14.47 -16.24
C LEU A 444 5.28 -14.21 -16.12
N LYS A 445 4.44 -15.16 -16.51
CA LYS A 445 2.97 -15.13 -16.33
C LYS A 445 2.52 -15.82 -15.05
N GLU A 446 3.47 -16.19 -14.18
CA GLU A 446 3.22 -16.93 -12.95
C GLU A 446 2.68 -18.35 -13.15
N GLU A 447 2.97 -18.96 -14.29
CA GLU A 447 2.55 -20.31 -14.63
C GLU A 447 3.70 -21.31 -14.43
N PHE A 448 3.36 -22.52 -14.00
CA PHE A 448 4.33 -23.62 -13.92
C PHE A 448 4.78 -24.09 -15.29
N VAL A 449 6.08 -24.14 -15.51
CA VAL A 449 6.68 -24.79 -16.69
C VAL A 449 6.93 -26.25 -16.35
N LYS A 450 5.94 -27.09 -16.68
CA LYS A 450 5.93 -28.51 -16.31
C LYS A 450 7.13 -29.25 -16.90
N ASN A 451 7.69 -30.17 -16.11
CA ASN A 451 8.77 -31.09 -16.49
C ASN A 451 10.09 -30.43 -16.88
N LEU A 452 10.26 -29.13 -16.78
CA LEU A 452 11.50 -28.45 -17.12
C LEU A 452 12.56 -28.60 -16.01
N GLY A 453 12.21 -28.27 -14.79
CA GLY A 453 13.15 -28.30 -13.67
C GLY A 453 12.62 -27.70 -12.39
N SER A 454 13.51 -27.51 -11.44
CA SER A 454 13.25 -26.89 -10.14
C SER A 454 14.39 -25.94 -9.79
N VAL A 455 14.13 -25.05 -8.80
CA VAL A 455 15.16 -24.20 -8.24
C VAL A 455 15.04 -24.15 -6.72
N LYS A 456 16.20 -24.12 -6.04
CA LYS A 456 16.32 -23.79 -4.61
C LYS A 456 16.98 -22.42 -4.52
N VAL A 457 16.39 -21.55 -3.74
CA VAL A 457 16.88 -20.19 -3.50
C VAL A 457 17.26 -20.04 -2.05
N GLN A 458 18.44 -19.51 -1.78
CA GLN A 458 18.88 -19.21 -0.42
C GLN A 458 19.53 -17.84 -0.35
N TRP A 459 18.91 -16.96 0.39
CA TRP A 459 19.44 -15.66 0.80
C TRP A 459 20.18 -15.80 2.12
N ASN A 460 21.38 -15.25 2.23
CA ASN A 460 22.18 -15.23 3.46
C ASN A 460 22.54 -13.79 3.82
N PHE A 461 22.46 -13.49 5.11
CA PHE A 461 22.63 -12.17 5.71
C PHE A 461 23.66 -12.25 6.82
N ALA A 462 24.72 -11.47 6.72
CA ALA A 462 25.78 -11.40 7.74
C ALA A 462 26.21 -9.93 7.90
N GLY A 463 25.67 -9.25 8.90
CA GLY A 463 25.79 -7.81 9.05
C GLY A 463 25.23 -7.10 7.81
N SER A 464 26.00 -6.22 7.19
CA SER A 464 25.66 -5.50 5.96
C SER A 464 25.83 -6.33 4.67
N LYS A 465 26.34 -7.56 4.76
CA LYS A 465 26.55 -8.41 3.59
C LYS A 465 25.35 -9.27 3.29
N ILE A 466 24.84 -9.18 2.06
CA ILE A 466 23.78 -10.02 1.52
C ILE A 466 24.35 -10.85 0.38
N SER A 467 24.06 -12.15 0.37
CA SER A 467 24.38 -13.04 -0.75
C SER A 467 23.20 -13.94 -1.07
N CYS A 468 23.07 -14.32 -2.34
CA CYS A 468 22.03 -15.24 -2.80
C CYS A 468 22.63 -16.37 -3.62
N GLU A 469 22.10 -17.56 -3.40
CA GLU A 469 22.42 -18.77 -4.17
C GLU A 469 21.15 -19.27 -4.85
N PHE A 470 21.26 -19.56 -6.15
CA PHE A 470 20.21 -20.14 -6.97
C PHE A 470 20.69 -21.49 -7.49
N ALA A 471 20.18 -22.59 -6.95
CA ALA A 471 20.56 -23.94 -7.35
C ALA A 471 19.47 -24.56 -8.25
N TYR A 472 19.73 -24.57 -9.55
CA TYR A 472 18.81 -25.14 -10.55
C TYR A 472 19.06 -26.63 -10.73
N THR A 473 17.98 -27.38 -10.88
CA THR A 473 18.01 -28.79 -11.26
C THR A 473 17.08 -29.01 -12.45
N VAL A 474 17.61 -29.40 -13.60
CA VAL A 474 16.82 -29.75 -14.78
C VAL A 474 16.36 -31.19 -14.69
N LYS A 475 15.12 -31.47 -15.10
CA LYS A 475 14.54 -32.83 -15.08
C LYS A 475 14.80 -33.64 -16.33
N GLN A 476 15.20 -32.99 -17.41
CA GLN A 476 15.52 -33.62 -18.70
C GLN A 476 16.60 -32.80 -19.40
N GLN A 477 17.22 -33.38 -20.41
CA GLN A 477 18.16 -32.64 -21.25
C GLN A 477 17.40 -31.54 -21.99
N VAL A 478 17.77 -30.27 -21.77
CA VAL A 478 17.19 -29.10 -22.41
C VAL A 478 18.30 -28.16 -22.85
N THR A 479 18.04 -27.38 -23.87
CA THR A 479 18.93 -26.30 -24.29
C THR A 479 18.55 -25.04 -23.52
N LEU A 480 19.51 -24.44 -22.84
CA LEU A 480 19.38 -23.11 -22.27
C LEU A 480 19.76 -22.11 -23.37
N ASP A 481 18.75 -21.42 -23.91
CA ASP A 481 18.96 -20.49 -25.02
C ASP A 481 19.56 -19.17 -24.55
N LYS A 482 19.16 -18.74 -23.34
CA LYS A 482 19.64 -17.49 -22.76
C LYS A 482 19.66 -17.54 -21.24
N PHE A 483 20.73 -17.02 -20.67
CA PHE A 483 20.83 -16.64 -19.27
C PHE A 483 20.96 -15.12 -19.19
N ARG A 484 20.11 -14.47 -18.37
CA ARG A 484 20.19 -13.06 -18.10
C ARG A 484 20.11 -12.80 -16.61
N TYR A 485 20.95 -11.89 -16.14
CA TYR A 485 20.93 -11.36 -14.80
C TYR A 485 20.97 -9.83 -14.89
N VAL A 486 19.95 -9.16 -14.40
CA VAL A 486 19.82 -7.70 -14.52
C VAL A 486 20.09 -7.07 -13.17
N LEU A 487 21.05 -6.16 -13.12
CA LEU A 487 21.24 -5.23 -12.03
C LEU A 487 20.91 -3.83 -12.58
N ALA A 488 19.77 -3.30 -12.20
CA ALA A 488 19.38 -1.94 -12.54
C ALA A 488 19.29 -1.13 -11.27
N ILE A 489 19.96 0.02 -11.25
CA ILE A 489 20.00 0.96 -10.13
C ILE A 489 19.41 2.25 -10.65
N ALA A 490 18.54 2.89 -9.87
CA ALA A 490 17.99 4.19 -10.20
C ALA A 490 19.09 5.25 -10.24
N ALA A 491 19.20 5.93 -11.37
CA ALA A 491 20.03 7.11 -11.57
C ALA A 491 19.16 8.15 -12.28
N PRO A 492 19.25 9.41 -12.03
CA PRO A 492 20.35 10.18 -11.40
C PRO A 492 20.19 10.42 -9.90
N HIS A 493 19.13 9.93 -9.27
CA HIS A 493 18.81 10.26 -7.86
C HIS A 493 19.55 9.37 -6.85
N SER A 494 20.31 8.37 -7.35
CA SER A 494 21.14 7.53 -6.49
C SER A 494 22.28 8.35 -5.89
N LYS A 495 22.35 8.35 -4.56
CA LYS A 495 23.51 8.84 -3.80
C LYS A 495 24.70 7.88 -3.86
N TYR A 496 24.66 6.93 -4.77
CA TYR A 496 25.67 5.91 -4.94
C TYR A 496 26.26 6.00 -6.34
N HIS A 497 27.52 5.73 -6.45
CA HIS A 497 28.17 5.53 -7.74
C HIS A 497 28.77 4.12 -7.83
N VAL A 498 28.79 3.57 -9.01
CA VAL A 498 29.45 2.28 -9.26
C VAL A 498 30.96 2.55 -9.37
N ASN A 499 31.70 2.27 -8.30
CA ASN A 499 33.13 2.32 -8.32
C ASN A 499 33.68 0.95 -8.73
N GLY A 500 34.37 0.92 -9.85
CA GLY A 500 35.14 -0.22 -10.27
C GLY A 500 34.72 -0.81 -11.60
N ALA A 501 35.68 -1.38 -12.28
CA ALA A 501 35.44 -2.16 -13.49
C ALA A 501 34.62 -3.40 -13.14
N LEU A 502 33.66 -3.73 -13.99
CA LEU A 502 32.99 -5.01 -13.96
C LEU A 502 34.07 -6.10 -14.14
N ALA A 503 34.44 -6.78 -13.06
CA ALA A 503 35.41 -7.83 -13.12
C ALA A 503 34.75 -9.10 -13.66
N LEU A 504 35.05 -9.47 -14.91
CA LEU A 504 34.69 -10.73 -15.51
C LEU A 504 35.69 -11.80 -15.01
N GLY A 505 35.28 -12.61 -14.07
CA GLY A 505 36.04 -13.76 -13.61
C GLY A 505 35.39 -15.07 -14.06
N PRO A 506 36.10 -16.19 -13.99
CA PRO A 506 35.56 -17.51 -14.36
C PRO A 506 34.37 -17.95 -13.50
N LEU A 507 34.08 -17.25 -12.39
CA LEU A 507 32.98 -17.50 -11.47
C LEU A 507 31.93 -16.37 -11.44
N GLY A 508 31.95 -15.40 -12.38
CA GLY A 508 30.94 -14.37 -12.49
C GLY A 508 31.45 -12.93 -12.45
N HIS A 509 30.52 -12.01 -12.42
CA HIS A 509 30.78 -10.58 -12.41
C HIS A 509 30.72 -10.02 -10.98
N ARG A 510 31.64 -9.15 -10.65
CA ARG A 510 31.63 -8.41 -9.38
C ARG A 510 31.45 -6.92 -9.68
N CYS A 511 30.40 -6.35 -9.11
CA CYS A 511 30.17 -4.92 -9.12
C CYS A 511 30.28 -4.42 -7.67
N THR A 512 31.01 -3.33 -7.44
CA THR A 512 31.06 -2.67 -6.14
C THR A 512 30.35 -1.34 -6.27
N VAL A 513 29.35 -1.14 -5.42
CA VAL A 513 28.63 0.12 -5.31
C VAL A 513 29.05 0.78 -4.00
N ALA A 514 29.50 2.02 -4.07
CA ALA A 514 29.84 2.79 -2.89
C ALA A 514 28.87 3.97 -2.74
N LYS A 515 28.57 4.31 -1.50
CA LYS A 515 27.80 5.52 -1.17
C LYS A 515 28.72 6.73 -1.31
N ASP A 516 28.24 7.80 -1.90
CA ASP A 516 28.93 9.09 -1.84
C ASP A 516 28.79 9.65 -0.43
N ASP A 517 29.89 10.05 0.18
CA ASP A 517 29.93 10.68 1.50
C ASP A 517 29.34 12.10 1.47
#